data_345fcd93b0a865c2c1f7c0fe9b09086a
#
_entry.id   345fcd93b0a865c2c1f7c0fe9b09086a
#
_cell.length_a   1.000
_cell.length_b   1.000
_cell.length_c   1.000
_cell.angle_alpha   90.00
_cell.angle_beta   90.00
_cell.angle_gamma   90.00
#
_symmetry.space_group_name_H-M   'P 1'
#
loop_
_entity.id
_entity.type
_entity.pdbx_description
1 polymer ?
#
loop_
_entity_poly.entity_id
_entity_poly.type
_entity_poly.pdbx_seq_one_letter_code
_entity_poly.pdbx_strand_id
1 'polypeptide(L)'
;MGGSTNTILHLLAVANEADVDFKMADIDRLSRVVPCICKTAPNNHDYYMEDVHRAGGIFAILKELDKAGKLHTDVYTIHAPTLKDAIEKWDVTNRENTHAIERFKAAPGGVRTTDRKSVV
;
A
#
# COMPACT_ATOMS: atom_id res chain seq x y z
N MET A 1 3.06 -6.35 1.67
CA MET A 1 2.30 -6.45 2.94
C MET A 1 2.20 -7.90 3.47
N GLY A 2 2.51 -8.90 2.69
CA GLY A 2 2.36 -10.28 3.12
C GLY A 2 0.91 -10.63 3.48
N GLY A 3 -0.01 -10.47 2.55
CA GLY A 3 -1.43 -10.77 2.77
C GLY A 3 -1.74 -12.24 3.02
N SER A 4 -3.00 -12.57 3.25
CA SER A 4 -3.47 -13.93 3.43
C SER A 4 -3.86 -14.57 2.09
N THR A 5 -4.09 -15.90 2.11
CA THR A 5 -4.61 -16.62 0.95
C THR A 5 -5.99 -16.12 0.53
N ASN A 6 -6.75 -15.53 1.44
CA ASN A 6 -8.04 -14.89 1.12
C ASN A 6 -7.88 -13.74 0.12
N THR A 7 -6.78 -13.01 0.16
CA THR A 7 -6.47 -11.95 -0.79
C THR A 7 -6.42 -12.50 -2.22
N ILE A 8 -5.83 -13.68 -2.41
CA ILE A 8 -5.75 -14.34 -3.72
C ILE A 8 -7.15 -14.64 -4.25
N LEU A 9 -8.00 -15.23 -3.42
CA LEU A 9 -9.38 -15.55 -3.80
C LEU A 9 -10.17 -14.30 -4.19
N HIS A 10 -10.07 -13.26 -3.38
CA HIS A 10 -10.80 -12.01 -3.62
C HIS A 10 -10.31 -11.26 -4.85
N LEU A 11 -9.00 -11.21 -5.08
CA LEU A 11 -8.45 -10.57 -6.29
C LEU A 11 -8.86 -11.29 -7.57
N LEU A 12 -8.86 -12.61 -7.56
CA LEU A 12 -9.32 -13.39 -8.73
C LEU A 12 -10.82 -13.18 -8.98
N ALA A 13 -11.62 -13.08 -7.93
CA ALA A 13 -13.05 -12.80 -8.05
C ALA A 13 -13.30 -11.40 -8.62
N VAL A 14 -12.61 -10.38 -8.13
CA VAL A 14 -12.72 -9.00 -8.63
C VAL A 14 -12.30 -8.93 -10.10
N ALA A 15 -11.20 -9.58 -10.47
CA ALA A 15 -10.73 -9.61 -11.85
C ALA A 15 -11.75 -10.27 -12.78
N ASN A 16 -12.39 -11.35 -12.34
CA ASN A 16 -13.43 -12.02 -13.09
C ASN A 16 -14.66 -11.11 -13.31
N GLU A 17 -15.11 -10.42 -12.28
CA GLU A 17 -16.24 -9.49 -12.39
C GLU A 17 -15.93 -8.28 -13.27
N ALA A 18 -14.68 -7.85 -13.30
CA ALA A 18 -14.23 -6.72 -14.10
C ALA A 18 -13.78 -7.08 -15.52
N ASP A 19 -13.92 -8.34 -15.93
CA ASP A 19 -13.42 -8.86 -17.20
C ASP A 19 -11.93 -8.58 -17.44
N VAL A 20 -11.13 -8.65 -16.38
CA VAL A 20 -9.68 -8.48 -16.45
C VAL A 20 -9.02 -9.85 -16.53
N ASP A 21 -8.16 -10.03 -17.52
CA ASP A 21 -7.36 -11.26 -17.67
C ASP A 21 -6.26 -11.30 -16.60
N PHE A 22 -6.60 -11.84 -15.46
CA PHE A 22 -5.72 -11.99 -14.31
C PHE A 22 -5.89 -13.36 -13.69
N LYS A 23 -4.83 -14.14 -13.63
CA LYS A 23 -4.86 -15.57 -13.25
C LYS A 23 -3.91 -15.85 -12.09
N MET A 24 -4.06 -17.04 -11.51
CA MET A 24 -3.17 -17.53 -10.44
C MET A 24 -1.69 -17.47 -10.83
N ALA A 25 -1.37 -17.78 -12.09
CA ALA A 25 0.00 -17.70 -12.61
C ALA A 25 0.58 -16.29 -12.55
N ASP A 26 -0.24 -15.26 -12.74
CA ASP A 26 0.18 -13.87 -12.62
C ASP A 26 0.54 -13.51 -11.17
N ILE A 27 -0.24 -14.01 -10.22
CA ILE A 27 0.02 -13.82 -8.79
C ILE A 27 1.36 -14.46 -8.41
N ASP A 28 1.60 -15.70 -8.85
CA ASP A 28 2.85 -16.39 -8.59
C ASP A 28 4.05 -15.64 -9.17
N ARG A 29 3.94 -15.21 -10.41
CA ARG A 29 4.98 -14.44 -11.09
C ARG A 29 5.29 -13.13 -10.35
N LEU A 30 4.26 -12.37 -9.98
CA LEU A 30 4.41 -11.11 -9.27
C LEU A 30 5.01 -11.31 -7.87
N SER A 31 4.64 -12.37 -7.18
CA SER A 31 5.16 -12.67 -5.84
C SER A 31 6.66 -12.90 -5.81
N ARG A 32 7.24 -13.32 -6.92
CA ARG A 32 8.69 -13.53 -7.06
C ARG A 32 9.45 -12.25 -7.35
N VAL A 33 8.79 -11.24 -7.88
CA VAL A 33 9.43 -10.00 -8.36
C VAL A 33 9.22 -8.84 -7.39
N VAL A 34 8.06 -8.80 -6.73
CA VAL A 34 7.69 -7.70 -5.83
C VAL A 34 8.16 -8.03 -4.41
N PRO A 35 9.01 -7.19 -3.81
CA PRO A 35 9.48 -7.43 -2.44
C PRO A 35 8.38 -7.23 -1.41
N CYS A 36 8.45 -7.97 -0.32
CA CYS A 36 7.61 -7.74 0.84
C CYS A 36 8.16 -6.55 1.62
N ILE A 37 7.41 -5.47 1.68
CA ILE A 37 7.84 -4.22 2.31
C ILE A 37 7.52 -4.20 3.79
N CYS A 38 6.37 -4.73 4.18
CA CYS A 38 5.96 -4.83 5.58
C CYS A 38 5.20 -6.13 5.83
N LYS A 39 5.13 -6.52 7.09
CA LYS A 39 4.36 -7.70 7.51
C LYS A 39 3.36 -7.30 8.57
N THR A 40 2.09 -7.57 8.30
CA THR A 40 0.97 -7.32 9.21
C THR A 40 0.19 -8.60 9.45
N ALA A 41 -0.72 -8.61 10.40
CA ALA A 41 -1.59 -9.76 10.62
C ALA A 41 -2.29 -10.18 9.30
N PRO A 42 -2.37 -11.46 9.00
CA PRO A 42 -2.02 -12.63 9.82
C PRO A 42 -0.54 -13.09 9.76
N ASN A 43 0.30 -12.46 8.96
CA ASN A 43 1.70 -12.86 8.78
C ASN A 43 2.60 -12.41 9.94
N ASN A 44 2.21 -11.39 10.67
CA ASN A 44 2.86 -10.93 11.89
C ASN A 44 1.78 -10.47 12.86
N HIS A 45 1.76 -11.08 14.05
CA HIS A 45 0.74 -10.78 15.07
C HIS A 45 0.99 -9.49 15.85
N ASP A 46 2.14 -8.86 15.69
CA ASP A 46 2.51 -7.63 16.40
C ASP A 46 1.97 -6.38 15.73
N TYR A 47 1.61 -6.46 14.45
CA TYR A 47 1.18 -5.32 13.63
C TYR A 47 -0.13 -5.60 12.89
N TYR A 48 -0.99 -4.60 12.86
CA TYR A 48 -2.30 -4.63 12.21
C TYR A 48 -2.41 -3.50 11.17
N MET A 49 -3.51 -3.47 10.42
CA MET A 49 -3.76 -2.41 9.42
C MET A 49 -3.79 -1.01 10.04
N GLU A 50 -4.17 -0.88 11.29
CA GLU A 50 -4.12 0.39 12.00
C GLU A 50 -2.68 0.93 12.10
N ASP A 51 -1.72 0.06 12.34
CA ASP A 51 -0.29 0.44 12.37
C ASP A 51 0.19 0.89 11.00
N VAL A 52 -0.25 0.23 9.93
CA VAL A 52 0.02 0.66 8.54
C VAL A 52 -0.56 2.05 8.30
N HIS A 53 -1.80 2.28 8.72
CA HIS A 53 -2.46 3.58 8.59
C HIS A 53 -1.65 4.69 9.30
N ARG A 54 -1.19 4.43 10.52
CA ARG A 54 -0.35 5.36 11.29
C ARG A 54 0.99 5.64 10.63
N ALA A 55 1.55 4.68 9.93
CA ALA A 55 2.83 4.81 9.23
C ALA A 55 2.74 5.53 7.88
N GLY A 56 1.57 6.02 7.51
CA GLY A 56 1.33 6.71 6.26
C GLY A 56 0.34 6.02 5.31
N GLY A 57 -0.19 4.86 5.71
CA GLY A 57 -1.21 4.12 4.98
C GLY A 57 -0.69 3.39 3.74
N ILE A 58 -1.61 2.94 2.93
CA ILE A 58 -1.32 2.19 1.70
C ILE A 58 -0.50 3.03 0.71
N PHE A 59 -0.73 4.33 0.64
CA PHE A 59 0.04 5.20 -0.27
C PHE A 59 1.51 5.29 0.11
N ALA A 60 1.86 5.16 1.38
CA ALA A 60 3.26 5.07 1.81
C ALA A 60 3.91 3.78 1.29
N ILE A 61 3.20 2.66 1.32
CA ILE A 61 3.66 1.39 0.75
C ILE A 61 3.83 1.51 -0.77
N LEU A 62 2.85 2.09 -1.45
CA LEU A 62 2.91 2.31 -2.89
C LEU A 62 4.09 3.19 -3.28
N LYS A 63 4.38 4.22 -2.49
CA LYS A 63 5.56 5.08 -2.72
C LYS A 63 6.86 4.30 -2.62
N GLU A 64 6.99 3.40 -1.67
CA GLU A 64 8.17 2.54 -1.55
C GLU A 64 8.32 1.60 -2.75
N LEU A 65 7.21 1.03 -3.23
CA LEU A 65 7.21 0.21 -4.44
C LEU A 65 7.60 1.02 -5.67
N ASP A 66 7.17 2.27 -5.77
CA ASP A 66 7.55 3.17 -6.86
C ASP A 66 9.04 3.47 -6.85
N LYS A 67 9.61 3.73 -5.67
CA LYS A 67 11.06 3.92 -5.52
C LYS A 67 11.87 2.69 -5.95
N ALA A 68 11.31 1.50 -5.74
CA ALA A 68 11.93 0.25 -6.17
C ALA A 68 11.70 -0.06 -7.66
N GLY A 69 10.95 0.77 -8.38
CA GLY A 69 10.62 0.56 -9.79
C GLY A 69 9.65 -0.59 -10.03
N LYS A 70 8.82 -0.94 -9.06
CA LYS A 70 7.90 -2.09 -9.10
C LYS A 70 6.43 -1.69 -9.22
N LEU A 71 6.14 -0.47 -9.62
CA LEU A 71 4.79 0.05 -9.66
C LEU A 71 4.51 0.74 -11.00
N HIS A 72 3.33 0.49 -11.56
CA HIS A 72 2.83 1.24 -12.72
C HIS A 72 2.14 2.51 -12.23
N THR A 73 2.76 3.67 -12.42
CA THR A 73 2.29 4.95 -11.88
C THR A 73 1.44 5.75 -12.85
N ASP A 74 1.33 5.31 -14.10
CA ASP A 74 0.57 5.95 -15.17
C ASP A 74 -0.91 5.50 -15.26
N VAL A 75 -1.33 4.61 -14.38
CA VAL A 75 -2.70 4.09 -14.35
C VAL A 75 -3.68 5.06 -13.69
N TYR A 76 -4.95 4.99 -14.10
CA TYR A 76 -6.02 5.78 -13.51
C TYR A 76 -6.35 5.34 -12.09
N THR A 77 -6.73 6.29 -11.26
CA THR A 77 -7.25 6.03 -9.91
C THR A 77 -8.48 6.86 -9.63
N ILE A 78 -9.22 6.50 -8.58
CA ILE A 78 -10.37 7.29 -8.12
C ILE A 78 -9.95 8.54 -7.35
N HIS A 79 -8.70 8.62 -6.92
CA HIS A 79 -8.19 9.71 -6.10
C HIS A 79 -7.56 10.84 -6.91
N ALA A 80 -7.05 10.52 -8.09
CA ALA A 80 -6.33 11.45 -8.94
C ALA A 80 -6.28 10.89 -10.38
N PRO A 81 -5.95 11.71 -11.40
CA PRO A 81 -5.86 11.23 -12.78
C PRO A 81 -4.86 10.10 -13.00
N THR A 82 -3.76 10.09 -12.23
CA THR A 82 -2.78 9.01 -12.27
C THR A 82 -2.43 8.52 -10.87
N LEU A 83 -1.93 7.31 -10.76
CA LEU A 83 -1.47 6.76 -9.49
C LEU A 83 -0.30 7.56 -8.90
N LYS A 84 0.57 8.10 -9.75
CA LYS A 84 1.65 8.98 -9.32
C LYS A 84 1.13 10.21 -8.60
N ASP A 85 0.13 10.88 -9.16
CA ASP A 85 -0.49 12.05 -8.55
C ASP A 85 -1.19 11.69 -7.23
N ALA A 86 -1.84 10.54 -7.17
CA ALA A 86 -2.46 10.05 -5.94
C ALA A 86 -1.44 9.81 -4.83
N ILE A 87 -0.31 9.19 -5.15
CA ILE A 87 0.78 8.95 -4.19
C ILE A 87 1.35 10.26 -3.67
N GLU A 88 1.61 11.22 -4.55
CA GLU A 88 2.13 12.55 -4.18
C GLU A 88 1.15 13.31 -3.27
N LYS A 89 -0.15 13.22 -3.56
CA LYS A 89 -1.21 13.86 -2.77
C LYS A 89 -1.25 13.37 -1.33
N TRP A 90 -0.99 12.09 -1.10
CA TRP A 90 -1.07 11.45 0.22
C TRP A 90 0.30 11.18 0.85
N ASP A 91 1.36 11.74 0.30
CA ASP A 91 2.72 11.56 0.79
C ASP A 91 2.94 12.33 2.10
N VAL A 92 3.04 11.61 3.21
CA VAL A 92 3.30 12.18 4.53
C VAL A 92 4.73 12.65 4.72
N THR A 93 5.64 12.28 3.84
CA THR A 93 7.04 12.73 3.86
C THR A 93 7.23 14.06 3.16
N ASN A 94 6.25 14.50 2.37
CA ASN A 94 6.24 15.81 1.71
C ASN A 94 5.68 16.87 2.67
N ARG A 95 6.50 17.78 3.12
CA ARG A 95 6.14 18.84 4.08
C ARG A 95 5.06 19.80 3.56
N GLU A 96 4.92 19.94 2.25
CA GLU A 96 3.89 20.76 1.61
C GLU A 96 2.50 20.12 1.65
N ASN A 97 2.44 18.82 1.93
CA ASN A 97 1.21 18.04 1.93
C ASN A 97 0.55 18.06 3.32
N THR A 98 0.08 19.21 3.74
CA THR A 98 -0.46 19.46 5.08
C THR A 98 -1.64 18.57 5.43
N HIS A 99 -2.53 18.30 4.47
CA HIS A 99 -3.71 17.47 4.67
C HIS A 99 -3.35 16.01 5.02
N ALA A 100 -2.42 15.42 4.29
CA ALA A 100 -1.94 14.08 4.59
C ALA A 100 -1.21 14.01 5.94
N ILE A 101 -0.43 15.03 6.25
CA ILE A 101 0.29 15.14 7.52
C ILE A 101 -0.69 15.28 8.69
N GLU A 102 -1.74 16.07 8.56
CA GLU A 102 -2.77 16.22 9.58
C GLU A 102 -3.47 14.90 9.88
N ARG A 103 -3.83 14.15 8.84
CA ARG A 103 -4.42 12.82 9.01
C ARG A 103 -3.47 11.84 9.68
N PHE A 104 -2.20 11.86 9.30
CA PHE A 104 -1.17 11.03 9.93
C PHE A 104 -1.02 11.35 11.42
N LYS A 105 -0.99 12.63 11.77
CA LYS A 105 -0.90 13.09 13.17
C LYS A 105 -2.15 12.78 13.99
N ALA A 106 -3.31 12.81 13.36
CA ALA A 106 -4.60 12.52 14.00
C ALA A 106 -4.88 11.03 14.18
N ALA A 107 -4.04 10.14 13.65
CA ALA A 107 -4.24 8.70 13.76
C ALA A 107 -4.26 8.26 15.23
N PRO A 108 -5.16 7.34 15.61
CA PRO A 108 -5.22 6.83 16.97
C PRO A 108 -3.90 6.23 17.44
N GLY A 109 -3.54 6.48 18.71
CA GLY A 109 -2.29 5.96 19.30
C GLY A 109 -1.09 6.88 19.16
N GLY A 110 -1.29 8.12 18.70
CA GLY A 110 -0.28 9.18 18.66
C GLY A 110 0.58 9.18 17.41
N VAL A 111 1.39 10.22 17.31
CA VAL A 111 2.29 10.42 16.18
C VAL A 111 3.49 9.48 16.33
N ARG A 112 3.63 8.55 15.39
CA ARG A 112 4.91 7.91 15.14
C ARG A 112 5.68 8.75 14.13
N THR A 113 6.97 8.80 14.28
CA THR A 113 7.84 9.42 13.29
C THR A 113 7.67 8.69 11.95
N THR A 114 8.06 9.33 10.87
CA THR A 114 8.10 8.70 9.55
C THR A 114 9.11 7.54 9.46
N ASP A 115 9.58 7.07 10.58
CA ASP A 115 10.47 5.91 10.65
C ASP A 115 9.67 4.63 10.34
N ARG A 116 9.84 4.17 9.14
CA ARG A 116 9.16 2.99 8.60
C ARG A 116 9.62 1.68 9.23
N LYS A 117 10.69 1.70 9.98
CA LYS A 117 11.18 0.52 10.70
C LYS A 117 10.17 0.01 11.72
N SER A 118 9.24 0.85 12.15
CA SER A 118 8.20 0.45 13.08
C SER A 118 7.11 -0.43 12.46
N VAL A 119 7.03 -0.53 11.14
CA VAL A 119 6.00 -1.30 10.41
C VAL A 119 6.60 -2.41 9.55
N VAL A 120 7.83 -2.28 9.22
CA VAL A 120 8.56 -3.22 8.33
C VAL A 120 9.14 -4.37 9.11
#